data_e8c19a262c3432ea7a27a807d619acbc
#
_entry.id   e8c19a262c3432ea7a27a807d619acbc
#
_cell.length_a   1.000
_cell.length_b   1.000
_cell.length_c   1.000
_cell.angle_alpha   90.00
_cell.angle_beta   90.00
_cell.angle_gamma   90.00
#
_symmetry.space_group_name_H-M   'P 1'
#
loop_
_entity.id
_entity.type
_entity.pdbx_description
1 polymer ?
#
loop_
_entity_poly.entity_id
_entity_poly.type
_entity_poly.pdbx_seq_one_letter_code
_entity_poly.pdbx_strand_id
1 'polypeptide(L)'
;MPETSIIIRTLNEEKHIGNLLHAIEEQDYKDYEIIIVDSDSTDKTLEIAEKYPVKIIKIEKRDFTFGYALNVGCKAARGRYLVFVSAHVLPATKSWLSQLIASFKDPAVAMVYGRQKGDTNSKYSEQKDFWRFFSKTAVNSKVPLYYANNANAAIRKSLWEEKRFDEYLFGLEDIDWARRVTSGGLLIRYEPNAPVYHIHRETWPQVFNRYRREAIAAVRIGLQHPPQAQLGVWWFLLRISADIFGSSDWSFARLEEIFRFRYYQWKGSNLGWKQGKDTNFKIQNNNAFRMEENQAVVIKGKSKAEIESISIPEMKPGDILIKVDYVGVCRTDIEVYEGTLGYYRDGIASHPIVPGHEFSGTIIKVGSNNKYQERFKIDQRVVGECILSRGKDSERKEVGVINYNGAYGKYIIMPGDSVHKIPDGIDSKTAVLTEPLAVVLRALRRIEFRLALGSKIAVIGAGQIGNLCIQVLALRGYKVNLFDSNAGRLSLLPNIANRTHTVIDGLNNFDVIIEATGSRAVLERVLKESSVDSTILLLGFPYGDIEYNFEDIVGKEKVVIGSVGAESQDFRKALELFSDLDMTPFIQVVMPLQNFEEAWRAHKSLKHLKILLKP
;
A
#
# COMPACT_ATOMS: atom_id res chain seq x y z
N MET A 1 -14.21 -26.38 -14.06
CA MET A 1 -13.12 -25.75 -13.29
C MET A 1 -12.87 -26.65 -12.10
N PRO A 2 -11.63 -26.89 -11.68
CA PRO A 2 -11.36 -27.75 -10.54
C PRO A 2 -11.98 -27.17 -9.28
N GLU A 3 -12.41 -28.03 -8.35
CA GLU A 3 -12.93 -27.56 -7.05
C GLU A 3 -11.78 -27.07 -6.14
N THR A 4 -10.57 -27.65 -6.31
CA THR A 4 -9.42 -27.40 -5.43
C THR A 4 -8.18 -27.02 -6.26
N SER A 5 -7.39 -26.05 -5.77
CA SER A 5 -6.05 -25.73 -6.29
C SER A 5 -5.00 -26.01 -5.21
N ILE A 6 -4.08 -26.92 -5.52
CA ILE A 6 -2.95 -27.26 -4.63
C ILE A 6 -1.78 -26.37 -5.00
N ILE A 7 -1.31 -25.55 -4.05
CA ILE A 7 -0.22 -24.59 -4.22
C ILE A 7 1.00 -25.08 -3.48
N ILE A 8 2.08 -25.32 -4.22
CA ILE A 8 3.35 -25.84 -3.73
C ILE A 8 4.43 -24.79 -3.96
N ARG A 9 5.10 -24.36 -2.89
CA ARG A 9 6.28 -23.48 -2.98
C ARG A 9 7.54 -24.33 -3.07
N THR A 10 8.45 -23.98 -3.98
CA THR A 10 9.69 -24.74 -4.20
C THR A 10 10.91 -23.82 -4.26
N LEU A 11 12.04 -24.35 -3.75
CA LEU A 11 13.39 -23.84 -3.95
C LEU A 11 14.39 -24.97 -3.70
N ASN A 12 14.97 -25.54 -4.75
CA ASN A 12 15.95 -26.64 -4.66
C ASN A 12 15.41 -27.85 -3.88
N GLU A 13 14.31 -28.42 -4.35
CA GLU A 13 13.57 -29.54 -3.73
C GLU A 13 13.62 -30.83 -4.59
N GLU A 14 14.66 -31.02 -5.41
CA GLU A 14 14.81 -32.18 -6.31
C GLU A 14 14.63 -33.54 -5.60
N LYS A 15 14.99 -33.61 -4.29
CA LYS A 15 14.91 -34.83 -3.49
C LYS A 15 13.48 -35.17 -3.02
N HIS A 16 12.58 -34.21 -3.04
CA HIS A 16 11.27 -34.33 -2.40
C HIS A 16 10.10 -34.14 -3.34
N ILE A 17 10.22 -33.22 -4.31
CA ILE A 17 9.09 -32.79 -5.14
C ILE A 17 8.44 -33.94 -5.93
N GLY A 18 9.23 -34.88 -6.46
CA GLY A 18 8.71 -36.05 -7.20
C GLY A 18 7.86 -36.96 -6.33
N ASN A 19 8.29 -37.23 -5.09
CA ASN A 19 7.52 -38.06 -4.15
C ASN A 19 6.23 -37.38 -3.73
N LEU A 20 6.24 -36.05 -3.52
CA LEU A 20 5.03 -35.29 -3.20
C LEU A 20 4.04 -35.33 -4.36
N LEU A 21 4.47 -35.06 -5.59
CA LEU A 21 3.59 -35.04 -6.75
C LEU A 21 2.98 -36.42 -7.02
N HIS A 22 3.78 -37.49 -6.92
CA HIS A 22 3.28 -38.86 -7.01
C HIS A 22 2.23 -39.17 -5.91
N ALA A 23 2.50 -38.76 -4.66
CA ALA A 23 1.54 -38.98 -3.57
C ALA A 23 0.23 -38.17 -3.74
N ILE A 24 0.29 -37.03 -4.42
CA ILE A 24 -0.92 -36.24 -4.78
C ILE A 24 -1.71 -36.97 -5.88
N GLU A 25 -1.05 -37.54 -6.88
CA GLU A 25 -1.73 -38.34 -7.92
C GLU A 25 -2.44 -39.57 -7.34
N GLU A 26 -1.93 -40.14 -6.26
CA GLU A 26 -2.51 -41.29 -5.57
C GLU A 26 -3.71 -40.96 -4.65
N GLN A 27 -4.07 -39.68 -4.47
CA GLN A 27 -5.19 -39.29 -3.61
C GLN A 27 -6.53 -39.80 -4.15
N ASP A 28 -7.48 -40.10 -3.25
CA ASP A 28 -8.86 -40.48 -3.57
C ASP A 28 -9.69 -39.32 -4.14
N TYR A 29 -9.33 -38.09 -3.83
CA TYR A 29 -9.94 -36.87 -4.36
C TYR A 29 -9.24 -36.42 -5.65
N LYS A 30 -10.00 -36.28 -6.76
CA LYS A 30 -9.44 -36.05 -8.10
C LYS A 30 -9.78 -34.70 -8.72
N ASP A 31 -10.67 -33.91 -8.12
CA ASP A 31 -11.08 -32.62 -8.68
C ASP A 31 -10.15 -31.48 -8.23
N TYR A 32 -8.91 -31.54 -8.71
CA TYR A 32 -7.87 -30.55 -8.37
C TYR A 32 -7.01 -30.13 -9.57
N GLU A 33 -6.33 -29.01 -9.40
CA GLU A 33 -5.16 -28.59 -10.18
C GLU A 33 -3.96 -28.40 -9.26
N ILE A 34 -2.74 -28.49 -9.82
CA ILE A 34 -1.50 -28.25 -9.07
C ILE A 34 -0.78 -27.03 -9.64
N ILE A 35 -0.40 -26.12 -8.74
CA ILE A 35 0.35 -24.90 -9.07
C ILE A 35 1.63 -24.90 -8.25
N ILE A 36 2.77 -24.91 -8.95
CA ILE A 36 4.09 -24.80 -8.34
C ILE A 36 4.55 -23.35 -8.47
N VAL A 37 4.93 -22.75 -7.36
CA VAL A 37 5.58 -21.43 -7.33
C VAL A 37 7.05 -21.64 -6.98
N ASP A 38 7.89 -21.57 -8.01
CA ASP A 38 9.32 -21.81 -7.90
C ASP A 38 10.10 -20.52 -7.69
N SER A 39 10.98 -20.52 -6.69
CA SER A 39 11.75 -19.36 -6.27
C SER A 39 13.19 -19.40 -6.81
N ASP A 40 13.31 -19.67 -8.14
CA ASP A 40 14.59 -19.73 -8.85
C ASP A 40 15.47 -20.94 -8.47
N SER A 41 14.88 -22.13 -8.53
CA SER A 41 15.59 -23.40 -8.31
C SER A 41 16.68 -23.62 -9.36
N THR A 42 17.85 -24.07 -8.90
CA THR A 42 19.04 -24.32 -9.70
C THR A 42 19.39 -25.81 -9.81
N ASP A 43 18.64 -26.67 -9.12
CA ASP A 43 18.73 -28.13 -9.17
C ASP A 43 17.69 -28.73 -10.15
N LYS A 44 17.44 -30.03 -10.09
CA LYS A 44 16.48 -30.72 -10.94
C LYS A 44 15.00 -30.58 -10.52
N THR A 45 14.68 -29.67 -9.59
CA THR A 45 13.30 -29.50 -9.10
C THR A 45 12.30 -29.31 -10.24
N LEU A 46 12.58 -28.40 -11.16
CA LEU A 46 11.67 -28.09 -12.28
C LEU A 46 11.60 -29.23 -13.32
N GLU A 47 12.75 -29.85 -13.67
CA GLU A 47 12.80 -31.01 -14.56
C GLU A 47 11.93 -32.16 -14.05
N ILE A 48 11.90 -32.38 -12.73
CA ILE A 48 11.08 -33.42 -12.12
C ILE A 48 9.60 -33.00 -12.14
N ALA A 49 9.31 -31.75 -11.81
CA ALA A 49 7.94 -31.23 -11.75
C ALA A 49 7.23 -31.24 -13.11
N GLU A 50 7.96 -30.95 -14.19
CA GLU A 50 7.43 -30.93 -15.58
C GLU A 50 6.94 -32.29 -16.08
N LYS A 51 7.28 -33.37 -15.39
CA LYS A 51 6.77 -34.73 -15.70
C LYS A 51 5.33 -34.95 -15.23
N TYR A 52 4.76 -34.01 -14.50
CA TYR A 52 3.42 -34.09 -13.93
C TYR A 52 2.51 -32.98 -14.51
N PRO A 53 1.19 -33.13 -14.46
CA PRO A 53 0.25 -32.12 -14.96
C PRO A 53 0.16 -30.92 -14.01
N VAL A 54 1.22 -30.11 -13.97
CA VAL A 54 1.35 -28.96 -13.07
C VAL A 54 1.46 -27.65 -13.83
N LYS A 55 0.99 -26.56 -13.24
CA LYS A 55 1.26 -25.19 -13.69
C LYS A 55 2.44 -24.63 -12.90
N ILE A 56 3.54 -24.30 -13.60
CA ILE A 56 4.73 -23.72 -12.96
C ILE A 56 4.70 -22.20 -13.13
N ILE A 57 4.95 -21.48 -12.03
CA ILE A 57 5.12 -20.03 -11.98
C ILE A 57 6.48 -19.76 -11.34
N LYS A 58 7.35 -19.04 -12.06
CA LYS A 58 8.66 -18.66 -11.54
C LYS A 58 8.59 -17.28 -10.89
N ILE A 59 9.20 -17.16 -9.72
CA ILE A 59 9.47 -15.90 -9.05
C ILE A 59 10.97 -15.79 -8.79
N GLU A 60 11.52 -14.59 -8.83
CA GLU A 60 12.94 -14.43 -8.53
C GLU A 60 13.20 -14.71 -7.05
N LYS A 61 14.31 -15.38 -6.74
CA LYS A 61 14.72 -15.70 -5.35
C LYS A 61 14.77 -14.47 -4.46
N ARG A 62 15.15 -13.33 -5.03
CA ARG A 62 15.22 -12.06 -4.31
C ARG A 62 13.84 -11.53 -3.88
N ASP A 63 12.78 -11.89 -4.59
CA ASP A 63 11.41 -11.42 -4.32
C ASP A 63 10.66 -12.39 -3.38
N PHE A 64 11.29 -13.51 -3.02
CA PHE A 64 10.67 -14.53 -2.20
C PHE A 64 10.38 -14.04 -0.78
N THR A 65 9.11 -14.05 -0.42
CA THR A 65 8.63 -14.21 0.96
C THR A 65 7.59 -15.32 0.97
N PHE A 66 7.30 -15.87 2.15
CA PHE A 66 6.30 -16.93 2.25
C PHE A 66 4.92 -16.44 1.81
N GLY A 67 4.51 -15.25 2.24
CA GLY A 67 3.23 -14.63 1.87
C GLY A 67 3.15 -14.28 0.38
N TYR A 68 4.21 -13.70 -0.20
CA TYR A 68 4.26 -13.36 -1.62
C TYR A 68 4.13 -14.58 -2.52
N ALA A 69 4.94 -15.62 -2.27
CA ALA A 69 4.88 -16.84 -3.06
C ALA A 69 3.50 -17.51 -2.99
N LEU A 70 2.87 -17.54 -1.80
CA LEU A 70 1.49 -18.02 -1.66
C LEU A 70 0.50 -17.16 -2.44
N ASN A 71 0.58 -15.84 -2.35
CA ASN A 71 -0.33 -14.93 -3.06
C ASN A 71 -0.21 -15.06 -4.58
N VAL A 72 1.01 -15.26 -5.12
CA VAL A 72 1.23 -15.55 -6.54
C VAL A 72 0.52 -16.85 -6.96
N GLY A 73 0.67 -17.92 -6.18
CA GLY A 73 -0.03 -19.18 -6.42
C GLY A 73 -1.55 -19.05 -6.33
N CYS A 74 -2.05 -18.39 -5.28
CA CYS A 74 -3.48 -18.15 -5.07
C CYS A 74 -4.12 -17.34 -6.20
N LYS A 75 -3.42 -16.33 -6.73
CA LYS A 75 -3.89 -15.52 -7.87
C LYS A 75 -4.04 -16.35 -9.13
N ALA A 76 -3.20 -17.34 -9.33
CA ALA A 76 -3.21 -18.21 -10.50
C ALA A 76 -4.19 -19.38 -10.39
N ALA A 77 -4.71 -19.65 -9.19
CA ALA A 77 -5.61 -20.72 -8.84
C ALA A 77 -7.03 -20.48 -9.36
N ARG A 78 -7.70 -21.56 -9.80
CA ARG A 78 -9.08 -21.54 -10.30
C ARG A 78 -10.06 -22.22 -9.35
N GLY A 79 -9.54 -23.03 -8.41
CA GLY A 79 -10.35 -23.78 -7.45
C GLY A 79 -11.04 -22.90 -6.42
N ARG A 80 -12.16 -23.38 -5.89
CA ARG A 80 -12.89 -22.79 -4.77
C ARG A 80 -12.10 -22.88 -3.46
N TYR A 81 -11.30 -23.94 -3.30
CA TYR A 81 -10.45 -24.18 -2.15
C TYR A 81 -8.98 -24.11 -2.56
N LEU A 82 -8.17 -23.46 -1.73
CA LEU A 82 -6.73 -23.31 -1.91
C LEU A 82 -6.04 -24.19 -0.88
N VAL A 83 -5.30 -25.20 -1.32
CA VAL A 83 -4.54 -26.11 -0.46
C VAL A 83 -3.07 -25.75 -0.53
N PHE A 84 -2.45 -25.57 0.62
CA PHE A 84 -1.03 -25.27 0.75
C PHE A 84 -0.28 -26.48 1.27
N VAL A 85 0.80 -26.82 0.59
CA VAL A 85 1.68 -27.89 0.99
C VAL A 85 3.13 -27.53 0.69
N SER A 86 4.06 -27.78 1.62
CA SER A 86 5.49 -27.58 1.38
C SER A 86 6.05 -28.68 0.48
N ALA A 87 7.02 -28.35 -0.38
CA ALA A 87 7.60 -29.31 -1.33
C ALA A 87 8.27 -30.53 -0.68
N HIS A 88 8.72 -30.40 0.58
CA HIS A 88 9.32 -31.47 1.40
C HIS A 88 8.34 -32.13 2.38
N VAL A 89 7.06 -32.09 2.03
CA VAL A 89 5.99 -32.79 2.77
C VAL A 89 5.51 -33.98 1.98
N LEU A 90 5.14 -35.07 2.66
CA LEU A 90 4.58 -36.27 2.02
C LEU A 90 3.25 -36.62 2.67
N PRO A 91 2.10 -36.61 1.97
CA PRO A 91 0.82 -37.13 2.44
C PRO A 91 0.96 -38.57 2.94
N ALA A 92 0.45 -38.83 4.16
CA ALA A 92 0.60 -40.13 4.80
C ALA A 92 -0.55 -41.11 4.50
N THR A 93 -1.63 -40.63 3.86
CA THR A 93 -2.80 -41.43 3.49
C THR A 93 -3.33 -40.99 2.12
N LYS A 94 -4.03 -41.91 1.44
CA LYS A 94 -4.71 -41.59 0.17
C LYS A 94 -5.95 -40.71 0.34
N SER A 95 -6.44 -40.53 1.56
CA SER A 95 -7.56 -39.67 1.91
C SER A 95 -7.14 -38.30 2.49
N TRP A 96 -5.86 -37.93 2.41
CA TRP A 96 -5.36 -36.68 2.96
C TRP A 96 -6.11 -35.46 2.42
N LEU A 97 -6.25 -35.37 1.09
CA LEU A 97 -6.89 -34.23 0.46
C LEU A 97 -8.39 -34.20 0.70
N SER A 98 -9.08 -35.33 0.57
CA SER A 98 -10.52 -35.42 0.85
C SER A 98 -10.86 -35.06 2.29
N GLN A 99 -10.03 -35.43 3.29
CA GLN A 99 -10.22 -35.08 4.69
C GLN A 99 -10.04 -33.56 4.95
N LEU A 100 -9.06 -32.91 4.32
CA LEU A 100 -8.92 -31.45 4.42
C LEU A 100 -10.15 -30.73 3.86
N ILE A 101 -10.61 -31.12 2.66
CA ILE A 101 -11.71 -30.44 1.97
C ILE A 101 -13.06 -30.71 2.67
N ALA A 102 -13.26 -31.90 3.21
CA ALA A 102 -14.49 -32.25 3.91
C ALA A 102 -14.84 -31.31 5.07
N SER A 103 -13.85 -30.72 5.71
CA SER A 103 -14.04 -29.75 6.81
C SER A 103 -14.77 -28.47 6.38
N PHE A 104 -14.73 -28.11 5.09
CA PHE A 104 -15.44 -26.94 4.56
C PHE A 104 -16.94 -27.13 4.33
N LYS A 105 -17.50 -28.29 4.65
CA LYS A 105 -18.96 -28.48 4.72
C LYS A 105 -19.58 -27.54 5.76
N ASP A 106 -18.84 -27.18 6.79
CA ASP A 106 -19.21 -26.15 7.75
C ASP A 106 -18.85 -24.76 7.21
N PRO A 107 -19.83 -23.88 6.93
CA PRO A 107 -19.56 -22.56 6.36
C PRO A 107 -18.78 -21.63 7.30
N ALA A 108 -18.79 -21.87 8.60
CA ALA A 108 -18.02 -21.09 9.57
C ALA A 108 -16.50 -21.35 9.50
N VAL A 109 -16.08 -22.46 8.86
CA VAL A 109 -14.66 -22.81 8.74
C VAL A 109 -14.01 -22.01 7.63
N ALA A 110 -13.06 -21.15 8.02
CA ALA A 110 -12.25 -20.35 7.11
C ALA A 110 -11.00 -21.09 6.64
N MET A 111 -10.35 -21.82 7.55
CA MET A 111 -9.11 -22.53 7.32
C MET A 111 -9.11 -23.88 8.02
N VAL A 112 -8.49 -24.85 7.37
CA VAL A 112 -8.22 -26.17 7.93
C VAL A 112 -6.71 -26.39 7.88
N TYR A 113 -6.13 -26.93 8.96
CA TYR A 113 -4.75 -27.42 8.91
C TYR A 113 -4.69 -28.87 9.37
N GLY A 114 -3.89 -29.66 8.66
CA GLY A 114 -3.76 -31.08 8.93
C GLY A 114 -2.63 -31.42 9.87
N ARG A 115 -2.65 -32.68 10.34
CA ARG A 115 -1.63 -33.24 11.23
C ARG A 115 -0.27 -33.30 10.55
N GLN A 116 0.80 -32.94 11.26
CA GLN A 116 2.18 -33.12 10.83
C GLN A 116 2.92 -34.13 11.71
N LYS A 117 3.81 -34.92 11.11
CA LYS A 117 4.65 -35.92 11.76
C LYS A 117 6.07 -35.77 11.21
N GLY A 118 7.09 -35.97 12.05
CA GLY A 118 8.45 -36.21 11.57
C GLY A 118 8.58 -37.61 10.96
N ASP A 119 9.52 -37.80 10.08
CA ASP A 119 9.93 -39.12 9.58
C ASP A 119 10.96 -39.77 10.53
N THR A 120 11.42 -40.97 10.19
CA THR A 120 12.40 -41.72 10.98
C THR A 120 13.73 -41.02 11.15
N ASN A 121 14.08 -40.11 10.23
CA ASN A 121 15.34 -39.36 10.22
C ASN A 121 15.19 -37.92 10.75
N SER A 122 13.99 -37.51 11.17
CA SER A 122 13.78 -36.21 11.82
C SER A 122 14.45 -36.21 13.20
N LYS A 123 14.98 -35.05 13.61
CA LYS A 123 15.59 -34.88 14.93
C LYS A 123 14.59 -35.23 16.04
N TYR A 124 15.05 -35.93 17.06
CA TYR A 124 14.18 -36.44 18.11
C TYR A 124 13.33 -35.34 18.79
N SER A 125 13.97 -34.26 19.19
CA SER A 125 13.26 -33.13 19.82
C SER A 125 12.21 -32.50 18.90
N GLU A 126 12.44 -32.49 17.59
CA GLU A 126 11.48 -32.00 16.60
C GLU A 126 10.28 -32.94 16.47
N GLN A 127 10.52 -34.27 16.48
CA GLN A 127 9.42 -35.24 16.54
C GLN A 127 8.55 -35.05 17.79
N LYS A 128 9.17 -34.76 18.96
CA LYS A 128 8.43 -34.43 20.18
C LYS A 128 7.61 -33.15 20.05
N ASP A 129 8.13 -32.14 19.34
CA ASP A 129 7.39 -30.91 19.06
C ASP A 129 6.21 -31.19 18.13
N PHE A 130 6.37 -31.99 17.06
CA PHE A 130 5.24 -32.42 16.24
C PHE A 130 4.15 -33.15 17.04
N TRP A 131 4.51 -34.05 17.93
CA TRP A 131 3.53 -34.75 18.79
C TRP A 131 2.79 -33.79 19.73
N ARG A 132 3.43 -32.71 20.14
CA ARG A 132 2.85 -31.72 21.04
C ARG A 132 1.86 -30.79 20.30
N PHE A 133 2.24 -30.30 19.12
CA PHE A 133 1.46 -29.33 18.37
C PHE A 133 0.42 -29.98 17.45
N PHE A 134 0.61 -31.22 17.06
CA PHE A 134 -0.25 -31.96 16.14
C PHE A 134 -0.72 -33.28 16.77
N SER A 135 -1.68 -33.18 17.68
CA SER A 135 -2.25 -34.34 18.41
C SER A 135 -2.98 -35.31 17.49
N LYS A 136 -3.28 -36.52 17.99
CA LYS A 136 -4.11 -37.51 17.26
C LYS A 136 -5.61 -37.20 17.33
N THR A 137 -6.04 -36.27 18.16
CA THR A 137 -7.43 -35.90 18.37
C THR A 137 -7.78 -34.61 17.63
N ALA A 138 -9.08 -34.46 17.29
CA ALA A 138 -9.57 -33.27 16.58
C ALA A 138 -9.54 -31.98 17.41
N VAL A 139 -9.34 -32.09 18.73
CA VAL A 139 -9.17 -30.92 19.61
C VAL A 139 -7.74 -30.85 20.08
N ASN A 140 -7.04 -29.80 19.68
CA ASN A 140 -5.69 -29.49 20.15
C ASN A 140 -5.74 -28.36 21.18
N SER A 141 -6.02 -28.72 22.46
CA SER A 141 -6.12 -27.77 23.57
C SER A 141 -4.81 -27.06 23.93
N LYS A 142 -3.69 -27.45 23.30
CA LYS A 142 -2.34 -26.90 23.57
C LYS A 142 -1.95 -25.74 22.67
N VAL A 143 -2.77 -25.41 21.66
CA VAL A 143 -2.51 -24.33 20.71
C VAL A 143 -3.61 -23.29 20.73
N PRO A 144 -3.31 -22.02 20.45
CA PRO A 144 -4.33 -20.98 20.33
C PRO A 144 -5.34 -21.31 19.23
N LEU A 145 -6.59 -20.82 19.36
CA LEU A 145 -7.67 -21.03 18.38
C LEU A 145 -7.33 -20.55 16.97
N TYR A 146 -6.40 -19.62 16.84
CA TYR A 146 -5.89 -19.11 15.56
C TYR A 146 -4.62 -19.82 15.07
N TYR A 147 -4.18 -20.91 15.71
CA TYR A 147 -3.00 -21.63 15.25
C TYR A 147 -3.27 -22.27 13.89
N ALA A 148 -2.31 -22.12 12.98
CA ALA A 148 -2.35 -22.66 11.63
C ALA A 148 -0.93 -22.98 11.14
N ASN A 149 -0.80 -23.77 10.07
CA ASN A 149 0.49 -24.05 9.46
C ASN A 149 0.33 -24.40 7.97
N ASN A 150 0.83 -23.54 7.09
CA ASN A 150 0.73 -23.66 5.63
C ASN A 150 1.58 -24.78 5.01
N ALA A 151 2.33 -25.53 5.80
CA ALA A 151 2.96 -26.75 5.28
C ALA A 151 1.93 -27.88 5.03
N ASN A 152 0.73 -27.78 5.62
CA ASN A 152 -0.39 -28.71 5.43
C ASN A 152 -1.70 -28.00 5.81
N ALA A 153 -2.25 -27.18 4.92
CA ALA A 153 -3.46 -26.41 5.21
C ALA A 153 -4.32 -26.19 3.96
N ALA A 154 -5.56 -25.76 4.18
CA ALA A 154 -6.49 -25.34 3.13
C ALA A 154 -7.30 -24.14 3.59
N ILE A 155 -7.69 -23.26 2.66
CA ILE A 155 -8.54 -22.09 2.89
C ILE A 155 -9.60 -21.94 1.80
N ARG A 156 -10.63 -21.12 2.06
CA ARG A 156 -11.59 -20.68 1.03
C ARG A 156 -10.95 -19.58 0.18
N LYS A 157 -10.97 -19.72 -1.14
CA LYS A 157 -10.43 -18.71 -2.07
C LYS A 157 -11.11 -17.35 -1.89
N SER A 158 -12.42 -17.31 -1.68
CA SER A 158 -13.17 -16.06 -1.45
C SER A 158 -12.63 -15.25 -0.27
N LEU A 159 -12.27 -15.93 0.83
CA LEU A 159 -11.68 -15.26 2.00
C LEU A 159 -10.25 -14.77 1.75
N TRP A 160 -9.49 -15.48 0.90
CA TRP A 160 -8.19 -14.99 0.47
C TRP A 160 -8.31 -13.77 -0.45
N GLU A 161 -9.29 -13.72 -1.32
CA GLU A 161 -9.56 -12.55 -2.18
C GLU A 161 -9.87 -11.29 -1.36
N GLU A 162 -10.56 -11.44 -0.23
CA GLU A 162 -10.82 -10.36 0.72
C GLU A 162 -9.59 -10.01 1.58
N LYS A 163 -8.86 -11.00 2.04
CA LYS A 163 -7.75 -10.87 2.99
C LYS A 163 -6.55 -11.71 2.53
N ARG A 164 -5.67 -11.14 1.72
CA ARG A 164 -4.46 -11.81 1.24
C ARG A 164 -3.48 -12.08 2.38
N PHE A 165 -2.53 -12.99 2.16
CA PHE A 165 -1.39 -13.17 3.07
C PHE A 165 -0.55 -11.89 3.11
N ASP A 166 -0.01 -11.58 4.27
CA ASP A 166 0.95 -10.48 4.41
C ASP A 166 2.28 -10.87 3.75
N GLU A 167 2.62 -10.16 2.68
CA GLU A 167 3.84 -10.41 1.90
C GLU A 167 5.11 -9.90 2.60
N TYR A 168 4.96 -9.14 3.69
CA TYR A 168 6.05 -8.54 4.43
C TYR A 168 6.49 -9.36 5.66
N LEU A 169 5.83 -10.47 5.94
CA LEU A 169 6.22 -11.38 7.01
C LEU A 169 7.29 -12.38 6.55
N PHE A 170 8.32 -12.56 7.36
CA PHE A 170 9.37 -13.56 7.10
C PHE A 170 8.98 -14.98 7.51
N GLY A 171 7.78 -15.17 8.01
CA GLY A 171 7.19 -16.39 8.50
C GLY A 171 5.98 -16.07 9.34
N LEU A 172 5.22 -17.08 9.74
CA LEU A 172 3.95 -16.96 10.48
C LEU A 172 2.86 -16.19 9.69
N GLU A 173 2.97 -16.12 8.37
CA GLU A 173 1.94 -15.55 7.48
C GLU A 173 0.61 -16.28 7.60
N ASP A 174 0.67 -17.57 7.92
CA ASP A 174 -0.47 -18.43 8.22
C ASP A 174 -1.17 -18.05 9.53
N ILE A 175 -0.41 -17.86 10.60
CA ILE A 175 -0.94 -17.44 11.91
C ILE A 175 -1.48 -16.02 11.85
N ASP A 176 -0.81 -15.10 11.13
CA ASP A 176 -1.32 -13.76 10.91
C ASP A 176 -2.67 -13.79 10.19
N TRP A 177 -2.74 -14.53 9.08
CA TRP A 177 -3.97 -14.68 8.31
C TRP A 177 -5.09 -15.29 9.14
N ALA A 178 -4.79 -16.37 9.87
CA ALA A 178 -5.74 -17.03 10.75
C ALA A 178 -6.29 -16.09 11.84
N ARG A 179 -5.45 -15.25 12.45
CA ARG A 179 -5.90 -14.23 13.43
C ARG A 179 -6.84 -13.21 12.81
N ARG A 180 -6.53 -12.73 11.60
CA ARG A 180 -7.38 -11.74 10.91
C ARG A 180 -8.76 -12.30 10.55
N VAL A 181 -8.88 -13.58 10.23
CA VAL A 181 -10.18 -14.17 9.92
C VAL A 181 -10.96 -14.58 11.18
N THR A 182 -10.28 -15.06 12.23
CA THR A 182 -10.95 -15.40 13.49
C THR A 182 -11.45 -14.18 14.24
N SER A 183 -10.82 -13.01 14.09
CA SER A 183 -11.35 -11.75 14.64
C SER A 183 -12.70 -11.36 13.99
N GLY A 184 -13.02 -11.88 12.81
CA GLY A 184 -14.31 -11.76 12.13
C GLY A 184 -15.32 -12.86 12.48
N GLY A 185 -15.04 -13.70 13.50
CA GLY A 185 -15.95 -14.76 13.96
C GLY A 185 -15.86 -16.09 13.20
N LEU A 186 -14.92 -16.21 12.24
CA LEU A 186 -14.71 -17.47 11.50
C LEU A 186 -13.81 -18.44 12.28
N LEU A 187 -13.85 -19.72 11.93
CA LEU A 187 -13.16 -20.79 12.64
C LEU A 187 -11.93 -21.30 11.89
N ILE A 188 -10.89 -21.65 12.65
CA ILE A 188 -9.75 -22.45 12.18
C ILE A 188 -9.96 -23.88 12.71
N ARG A 189 -9.97 -24.87 11.81
CA ARG A 189 -10.16 -26.28 12.16
C ARG A 189 -8.88 -27.09 12.06
N TYR A 190 -8.59 -27.87 13.07
CA TYR A 190 -7.53 -28.87 13.02
C TYR A 190 -8.10 -30.21 12.55
N GLU A 191 -7.49 -30.83 11.51
CA GLU A 191 -7.91 -32.11 10.97
C GLU A 191 -6.81 -33.20 11.19
N PRO A 192 -6.94 -34.03 12.25
CA PRO A 192 -5.93 -35.04 12.55
C PRO A 192 -5.90 -36.19 11.54
N ASN A 193 -7.00 -36.40 10.77
CA ASN A 193 -7.11 -37.45 9.75
C ASN A 193 -6.54 -37.04 8.39
N ALA A 194 -5.99 -35.83 8.27
CA ALA A 194 -5.18 -35.38 7.13
C ALA A 194 -3.69 -35.33 7.49
N PRO A 195 -3.04 -36.47 7.81
CA PRO A 195 -1.65 -36.48 8.26
C PRO A 195 -0.67 -36.38 7.08
N VAL A 196 0.44 -35.65 7.33
CA VAL A 196 1.59 -35.61 6.44
C VAL A 196 2.88 -35.88 7.21
N TYR A 197 3.89 -36.43 6.52
CA TYR A 197 5.28 -36.40 7.00
C TYR A 197 5.91 -35.10 6.55
N HIS A 198 6.43 -34.31 7.51
CA HIS A 198 7.13 -33.06 7.27
C HIS A 198 8.63 -33.30 7.47
N ILE A 199 9.40 -33.23 6.39
CA ILE A 199 10.76 -33.74 6.33
C ILE A 199 11.75 -32.59 6.44
N HIS A 200 12.27 -32.35 7.63
CA HIS A 200 13.31 -31.34 7.84
C HIS A 200 14.71 -32.00 7.92
N ARG A 201 15.58 -31.64 6.99
CA ARG A 201 17.02 -32.04 6.96
C ARG A 201 17.91 -30.85 7.29
N GLU A 202 17.48 -30.02 8.23
CA GLU A 202 18.14 -28.78 8.57
C GLU A 202 19.47 -29.01 9.31
N THR A 203 20.50 -28.27 8.94
CA THR A 203 21.72 -28.08 9.72
C THR A 203 21.43 -27.24 10.98
N TRP A 204 22.34 -27.26 11.93
CA TRP A 204 22.16 -26.50 13.19
C TRP A 204 22.00 -24.98 12.97
N PRO A 205 22.78 -24.32 12.07
CA PRO A 205 22.52 -22.93 11.69
C PRO A 205 21.14 -22.69 11.07
N GLN A 206 20.61 -23.64 10.31
CA GLN A 206 19.27 -23.51 9.71
C GLN A 206 18.17 -23.60 10.78
N VAL A 207 18.30 -24.54 11.74
CA VAL A 207 17.41 -24.62 12.92
C VAL A 207 17.42 -23.30 13.69
N PHE A 208 18.60 -22.75 13.99
CA PHE A 208 18.73 -21.45 14.64
C PHE A 208 18.02 -20.33 13.88
N ASN A 209 18.26 -20.24 12.55
CA ASN A 209 17.69 -19.18 11.72
C ASN A 209 16.17 -19.32 11.56
N ARG A 210 15.61 -20.52 11.51
CA ARG A 210 14.18 -20.78 11.48
C ARG A 210 13.50 -20.19 12.73
N TYR A 211 13.93 -20.59 13.92
CA TYR A 211 13.33 -20.11 15.16
C TYR A 211 13.58 -18.62 15.42
N ARG A 212 14.73 -18.09 14.98
CA ARG A 212 15.01 -16.65 15.03
C ARG A 212 14.01 -15.88 14.14
N ARG A 213 13.79 -16.32 12.92
CA ARG A 213 12.85 -15.71 11.96
C ARG A 213 11.42 -15.74 12.47
N GLU A 214 10.96 -16.90 12.97
CA GLU A 214 9.62 -17.06 13.55
C GLU A 214 9.42 -16.15 14.77
N ALA A 215 10.42 -16.01 15.63
CA ALA A 215 10.35 -15.12 16.78
C ALA A 215 10.27 -13.63 16.41
N ILE A 216 11.00 -13.21 15.37
CA ILE A 216 10.88 -11.85 14.82
C ILE A 216 9.46 -11.62 14.29
N ALA A 217 8.95 -12.56 13.51
CA ALA A 217 7.58 -12.49 12.94
C ALA A 217 6.53 -12.45 14.05
N ALA A 218 6.67 -13.28 15.09
CA ALA A 218 5.75 -13.31 16.23
C ALA A 218 5.63 -11.94 16.94
N VAL A 219 6.74 -11.22 17.11
CA VAL A 219 6.71 -9.86 17.66
C VAL A 219 5.99 -8.90 16.72
N ARG A 220 6.22 -9.02 15.40
CA ARG A 220 5.60 -8.14 14.39
C ARG A 220 4.09 -8.27 14.36
N ILE A 221 3.57 -9.50 14.45
CA ILE A 221 2.13 -9.74 14.48
C ILE A 221 1.54 -9.61 15.89
N GLY A 222 2.31 -9.12 16.88
CA GLY A 222 1.83 -8.80 18.23
C GLY A 222 1.52 -10.01 19.10
N LEU A 223 2.21 -11.15 18.91
CA LEU A 223 2.09 -12.29 19.83
C LEU A 223 2.84 -12.02 21.13
N GLN A 224 2.38 -12.65 22.22
CA GLN A 224 3.06 -12.55 23.53
C GLN A 224 4.35 -13.38 23.60
N HIS A 225 4.46 -14.44 22.78
CA HIS A 225 5.63 -15.32 22.66
C HIS A 225 5.58 -16.05 21.31
N PRO A 226 6.72 -16.58 20.82
CA PRO A 226 6.74 -17.42 19.61
C PRO A 226 5.85 -18.66 19.78
N PRO A 227 5.11 -19.10 18.72
CA PRO A 227 4.13 -20.19 18.84
C PRO A 227 4.72 -21.53 19.30
N GLN A 228 5.91 -21.86 18.85
CA GLN A 228 6.58 -23.15 19.11
C GLN A 228 7.68 -23.09 20.15
N ALA A 229 8.00 -21.92 20.70
CA ALA A 229 9.06 -21.75 21.68
C ALA A 229 8.70 -20.67 22.69
N GLN A 230 8.84 -20.99 23.99
CA GLN A 230 8.78 -19.98 25.03
C GLN A 230 10.18 -19.40 25.30
N LEU A 231 10.21 -18.17 25.76
CA LEU A 231 11.44 -17.45 26.06
C LEU A 231 11.88 -17.77 27.50
N GLY A 232 13.18 -17.72 27.72
CA GLY A 232 13.77 -17.89 29.04
C GLY A 232 14.47 -19.23 29.28
N VAL A 233 15.43 -19.20 30.22
CA VAL A 233 16.28 -20.36 30.51
C VAL A 233 15.53 -21.52 31.18
N TRP A 234 14.51 -21.22 31.97
CA TRP A 234 13.72 -22.25 32.63
C TRP A 234 12.91 -23.09 31.63
N TRP A 235 12.36 -22.49 30.60
CA TRP A 235 11.70 -23.22 29.53
C TRP A 235 12.68 -24.14 28.78
N PHE A 236 13.90 -23.64 28.50
CA PHE A 236 14.94 -24.43 27.87
C PHE A 236 15.30 -25.67 28.72
N LEU A 237 15.52 -25.50 30.04
CA LEU A 237 15.82 -26.60 30.95
C LEU A 237 14.69 -27.62 31.05
N LEU A 238 13.45 -27.15 31.17
CA LEU A 238 12.25 -28.01 31.20
C LEU A 238 12.10 -28.84 29.92
N ARG A 239 12.42 -28.24 28.77
CA ARG A 239 12.31 -28.95 27.49
C ARG A 239 13.37 -30.01 27.30
N ILE A 240 14.62 -29.70 27.64
CA ILE A 240 15.71 -30.69 27.63
C ILE A 240 15.36 -31.86 28.56
N SER A 241 15.00 -31.58 29.80
CA SER A 241 14.62 -32.62 30.74
C SER A 241 13.49 -33.49 30.23
N ALA A 242 12.42 -32.89 29.71
CA ALA A 242 11.28 -33.63 29.16
C ALA A 242 11.66 -34.52 27.96
N ASP A 243 12.58 -34.06 27.10
CA ASP A 243 13.04 -34.85 25.97
C ASP A 243 13.98 -35.99 26.41
N ILE A 244 14.88 -35.74 27.34
CA ILE A 244 15.79 -36.77 27.91
C ILE A 244 14.96 -37.86 28.60
N PHE A 245 14.09 -37.51 29.53
CA PHE A 245 13.27 -38.49 30.25
C PHE A 245 12.25 -39.19 29.36
N GLY A 246 11.83 -38.57 28.26
CA GLY A 246 10.93 -39.16 27.27
C GLY A 246 11.63 -39.98 26.19
N SER A 247 12.96 -40.09 26.21
CA SER A 247 13.73 -40.91 25.28
C SER A 247 13.95 -42.31 25.79
N SER A 248 13.79 -43.30 24.93
CA SER A 248 14.22 -44.69 25.20
C SER A 248 15.69 -44.92 24.83
N ASP A 249 16.31 -44.02 24.10
CA ASP A 249 17.72 -44.05 23.69
C ASP A 249 18.53 -43.02 24.52
N TRP A 250 19.41 -43.51 25.40
CA TRP A 250 20.27 -42.71 26.27
C TRP A 250 21.71 -42.67 25.78
N SER A 251 21.92 -42.96 24.49
CA SER A 251 23.25 -42.83 23.88
C SER A 251 23.75 -41.38 23.94
N PHE A 252 25.06 -41.21 23.97
CA PHE A 252 25.69 -39.89 23.94
C PHE A 252 25.25 -39.08 22.71
N ALA A 253 25.15 -39.74 21.57
CA ALA A 253 24.71 -39.12 20.31
C ALA A 253 23.28 -38.57 20.44
N ARG A 254 22.36 -39.31 21.08
CA ARG A 254 20.97 -38.87 21.30
C ARG A 254 20.93 -37.68 22.28
N LEU A 255 21.65 -37.75 23.36
CA LEU A 255 21.72 -36.67 24.34
C LEU A 255 22.32 -35.38 23.75
N GLU A 256 23.38 -35.53 22.93
CA GLU A 256 23.97 -34.40 22.20
C GLU A 256 22.98 -33.79 21.20
N GLU A 257 22.24 -34.60 20.43
CA GLU A 257 21.23 -34.14 19.48
C GLU A 257 20.13 -33.33 20.20
N ILE A 258 19.59 -33.85 21.33
CA ILE A 258 18.56 -33.19 22.14
C ILE A 258 19.08 -31.83 22.61
N PHE A 259 20.30 -31.82 23.21
CA PHE A 259 20.88 -30.58 23.71
C PHE A 259 21.09 -29.55 22.60
N ARG A 260 21.71 -29.94 21.48
CA ARG A 260 21.96 -29.06 20.35
C ARG A 260 20.64 -28.51 19.78
N PHE A 261 19.64 -29.37 19.56
CA PHE A 261 18.36 -28.90 19.02
C PHE A 261 17.72 -27.84 19.91
N ARG A 262 17.57 -28.15 21.22
CA ARG A 262 16.96 -27.23 22.18
C ARG A 262 17.77 -25.97 22.39
N TYR A 263 19.10 -26.05 22.34
CA TYR A 263 19.98 -24.88 22.40
C TYR A 263 19.79 -23.94 21.24
N TYR A 264 19.80 -24.45 20.00
CA TYR A 264 19.61 -23.63 18.81
C TYR A 264 18.18 -23.08 18.70
N GLN A 265 17.17 -23.85 19.10
CA GLN A 265 15.79 -23.40 19.21
C GLN A 265 15.67 -22.23 20.20
N TRP A 266 16.15 -22.41 21.42
CA TRP A 266 16.12 -21.39 22.46
C TRP A 266 16.92 -20.13 22.09
N LYS A 267 18.17 -20.31 21.64
CA LYS A 267 19.05 -19.21 21.25
C LYS A 267 18.47 -18.42 20.09
N GLY A 268 17.95 -19.09 19.06
CA GLY A 268 17.29 -18.47 17.91
C GLY A 268 16.06 -17.68 18.35
N SER A 269 15.17 -18.29 19.12
CA SER A 269 13.94 -17.64 19.59
C SER A 269 14.21 -16.41 20.47
N ASN A 270 15.15 -16.49 21.41
CA ASN A 270 15.48 -15.34 22.28
C ASN A 270 16.12 -14.19 21.49
N LEU A 271 17.06 -14.50 20.60
CA LEU A 271 17.68 -13.49 19.75
C LEU A 271 16.65 -12.84 18.82
N GLY A 272 15.84 -13.67 18.16
CA GLY A 272 14.80 -13.18 17.25
C GLY A 272 13.76 -12.34 17.97
N TRP A 273 13.35 -12.73 19.18
CA TRP A 273 12.43 -11.95 20.00
C TRP A 273 13.00 -10.59 20.40
N LYS A 274 14.27 -10.56 20.83
CA LYS A 274 14.99 -9.31 21.13
C LYS A 274 15.08 -8.43 19.88
N GLN A 275 15.48 -9.00 18.76
CA GLN A 275 15.58 -8.29 17.48
C GLN A 275 14.21 -7.80 16.97
N GLY A 276 13.15 -8.59 17.11
CA GLY A 276 11.80 -8.17 16.76
C GLY A 276 11.28 -6.97 17.56
N LYS A 277 11.75 -6.82 18.82
CA LYS A 277 11.45 -5.65 19.67
C LYS A 277 12.38 -4.47 19.41
N ASP A 278 13.56 -4.70 18.87
CA ASP A 278 14.55 -3.66 18.58
C ASP A 278 14.11 -2.86 17.35
N THR A 279 13.87 -1.57 17.55
CA THR A 279 13.43 -0.65 16.50
C THR A 279 14.51 -0.51 15.40
N ASN A 280 15.78 -0.50 15.78
CA ASN A 280 16.91 -0.40 14.83
C ASN A 280 17.05 -1.68 14.00
N PHE A 281 16.85 -2.84 14.60
CA PHE A 281 16.86 -4.12 13.89
C PHE A 281 15.67 -4.24 12.91
N LYS A 282 14.51 -3.68 13.26
CA LYS A 282 13.37 -3.55 12.34
C LYS A 282 13.75 -2.73 11.12
N ILE A 283 14.51 -1.65 11.29
CA ILE A 283 14.98 -0.78 10.21
C ILE A 283 16.00 -1.49 9.32
N GLN A 284 17.02 -2.12 9.90
CA GLN A 284 18.10 -2.77 9.14
C GLN A 284 17.64 -4.01 8.34
N ASN A 285 16.69 -4.79 8.85
CA ASN A 285 16.18 -5.98 8.15
C ASN A 285 14.95 -5.72 7.27
N ASN A 286 14.31 -4.54 7.41
CA ASN A 286 13.41 -4.06 6.39
C ASN A 286 14.17 -3.58 5.12
N ASN A 287 15.48 -3.34 5.20
CA ASN A 287 16.32 -3.11 4.02
C ASN A 287 16.66 -4.42 3.25
N ALA A 288 16.40 -5.59 3.82
CA ALA A 288 16.36 -6.88 3.10
C ALA A 288 14.99 -7.13 2.43
N PHE A 289 13.97 -6.30 2.70
CA PHE A 289 12.81 -6.18 1.86
C PHE A 289 13.22 -5.40 0.62
N ARG A 290 13.38 -6.09 -0.47
CA ARG A 290 13.27 -5.45 -1.75
C ARG A 290 11.83 -4.96 -1.86
N MET A 291 11.64 -3.68 -1.61
CA MET A 291 10.50 -2.99 -2.18
C MET A 291 10.61 -3.24 -3.68
N GLU A 292 9.51 -3.64 -4.32
CA GLU A 292 9.44 -3.61 -5.78
C GLU A 292 10.12 -2.32 -6.22
N GLU A 293 10.99 -2.41 -7.22
CA GLU A 293 11.63 -1.22 -7.77
C GLU A 293 10.56 -0.16 -7.96
N ASN A 294 10.81 1.05 -7.50
CA ASN A 294 9.85 2.12 -7.63
C ASN A 294 9.76 2.51 -9.10
N GLN A 295 8.88 1.82 -9.84
CA GLN A 295 8.55 2.22 -11.20
C GLN A 295 7.90 3.57 -11.15
N ALA A 296 8.57 4.58 -11.67
CA ALA A 296 8.13 5.96 -11.61
C ALA A 296 8.32 6.68 -12.95
N VAL A 297 7.45 7.62 -13.25
CA VAL A 297 7.65 8.56 -14.36
C VAL A 297 8.72 9.57 -13.93
N VAL A 298 9.81 9.63 -14.66
CA VAL A 298 10.92 10.56 -14.41
C VAL A 298 10.98 11.59 -15.53
N ILE A 299 10.81 12.87 -15.19
CA ILE A 299 11.07 13.98 -16.12
C ILE A 299 12.55 14.30 -16.06
N LYS A 300 13.28 13.97 -17.13
CA LYS A 300 14.74 14.15 -17.24
C LYS A 300 15.17 15.51 -17.75
N GLY A 301 14.24 16.26 -18.28
CA GLY A 301 14.45 17.57 -18.88
C GLY A 301 13.25 18.00 -19.70
N LYS A 302 13.34 19.19 -20.32
CA LYS A 302 12.26 19.73 -21.15
C LYS A 302 11.80 18.74 -22.21
N SER A 303 10.52 18.37 -22.16
CA SER A 303 9.84 17.43 -23.07
C SER A 303 10.49 16.03 -23.13
N LYS A 304 11.13 15.61 -22.04
CA LYS A 304 11.72 14.27 -21.90
C LYS A 304 11.25 13.62 -20.60
N ALA A 305 10.35 12.65 -20.69
CA ALA A 305 9.88 11.86 -19.57
C ALA A 305 9.78 10.39 -19.96
N GLU A 306 10.13 9.51 -19.06
CA GLU A 306 10.03 8.07 -19.25
C GLU A 306 9.79 7.34 -17.93
N ILE A 307 9.29 6.10 -18.00
CA ILE A 307 9.13 5.26 -16.80
C ILE A 307 10.47 4.58 -16.53
N GLU A 308 10.96 4.77 -15.33
CA GLU A 308 12.20 4.18 -14.85
C GLU A 308 12.02 3.47 -13.52
N SER A 309 12.90 2.52 -13.29
CA SER A 309 13.10 1.90 -11.99
C SER A 309 14.04 2.77 -11.18
N ILE A 310 13.53 3.50 -10.21
CA ILE A 310 14.32 4.35 -9.33
C ILE A 310 14.46 3.74 -7.93
N SER A 311 15.60 3.96 -7.29
CA SER A 311 15.79 3.58 -5.90
C SER A 311 14.93 4.46 -4.98
N ILE A 312 14.32 3.87 -3.97
CA ILE A 312 13.66 4.63 -2.92
C ILE A 312 14.76 5.19 -2.00
N PRO A 313 14.76 6.50 -1.72
CA PRO A 313 15.75 7.11 -0.85
C PRO A 313 15.75 6.49 0.55
N GLU A 314 16.88 6.62 1.26
CA GLU A 314 16.94 6.21 2.67
C GLU A 314 15.97 7.03 3.53
N MET A 315 15.13 6.34 4.31
CA MET A 315 14.16 6.99 5.19
C MET A 315 14.84 7.60 6.42
N LYS A 316 14.56 8.86 6.68
CA LYS A 316 14.91 9.53 7.94
C LYS A 316 13.98 9.09 9.07
N PRO A 317 14.37 9.30 10.34
CA PRO A 317 13.52 8.92 11.50
C PRO A 317 12.10 9.49 11.47
N GLY A 318 11.91 10.67 10.88
CA GLY A 318 10.61 11.34 10.78
C GLY A 318 9.78 11.04 9.54
N ASP A 319 10.27 10.18 8.66
CA ASP A 319 9.64 9.92 7.37
C ASP A 319 8.59 8.82 7.43
N ILE A 320 7.61 8.92 6.54
CA ILE A 320 6.57 7.92 6.27
C ILE A 320 6.74 7.44 4.83
N LEU A 321 6.86 6.14 4.63
CA LEU A 321 6.83 5.53 3.31
C LEU A 321 5.41 5.13 2.96
N ILE A 322 4.95 5.60 1.83
CA ILE A 322 3.57 5.46 1.36
C ILE A 322 3.60 4.72 0.03
N LYS A 323 2.81 3.66 -0.08
CA LYS A 323 2.43 3.04 -1.37
C LYS A 323 1.32 3.89 -1.96
N VAL A 324 1.54 4.42 -3.15
CA VAL A 324 0.58 5.29 -3.83
C VAL A 324 -0.59 4.45 -4.35
N ASP A 325 -1.81 4.81 -3.97
CA ASP A 325 -3.03 4.20 -4.47
C ASP A 325 -3.50 4.88 -5.76
N TYR A 326 -3.53 6.22 -5.74
CA TYR A 326 -3.87 7.07 -6.88
C TYR A 326 -3.12 8.39 -6.81
N VAL A 327 -2.82 8.96 -7.99
CA VAL A 327 -2.26 10.30 -8.13
C VAL A 327 -3.02 11.09 -9.19
N GLY A 328 -3.33 12.35 -8.93
CA GLY A 328 -4.02 13.26 -9.83
C GLY A 328 -3.08 13.89 -10.85
N VAL A 329 -3.57 14.07 -12.07
CA VAL A 329 -2.88 14.87 -13.09
C VAL A 329 -3.21 16.34 -12.84
N CYS A 330 -2.17 17.15 -12.61
CA CYS A 330 -2.25 18.59 -12.50
C CYS A 330 -1.62 19.27 -13.71
N ARG A 331 -2.07 20.48 -14.04
CA ARG A 331 -1.45 21.30 -15.08
C ARG A 331 0.04 21.54 -14.78
N THR A 332 0.38 21.73 -13.52
CA THR A 332 1.77 21.94 -13.07
C THR A 332 2.71 20.78 -13.45
N ASP A 333 2.25 19.51 -13.40
CA ASP A 333 3.06 18.36 -13.83
C ASP A 333 3.46 18.47 -15.31
N ILE A 334 2.52 18.96 -16.13
CA ILE A 334 2.73 19.16 -17.56
C ILE A 334 3.69 20.34 -17.80
N GLU A 335 3.60 21.38 -17.01
CA GLU A 335 4.45 22.57 -17.11
C GLU A 335 5.89 22.29 -16.67
N VAL A 336 6.08 21.42 -15.68
CA VAL A 336 7.40 20.87 -15.34
C VAL A 336 7.97 20.10 -16.54
N TYR A 337 7.16 19.26 -17.19
CA TYR A 337 7.56 18.51 -18.38
C TYR A 337 7.88 19.45 -19.59
N GLU A 338 7.04 20.45 -19.83
CA GLU A 338 7.23 21.41 -20.92
C GLU A 338 8.35 22.43 -20.64
N GLY A 339 8.84 22.50 -19.38
CA GLY A 339 9.86 23.45 -18.95
C GLY A 339 9.38 24.91 -18.99
N THR A 340 8.06 25.13 -18.85
CA THR A 340 7.46 26.47 -18.88
C THR A 340 7.33 27.08 -17.50
N LEU A 341 7.43 26.28 -16.43
CA LEU A 341 7.36 26.74 -15.05
C LEU A 341 8.57 27.60 -14.68
N GLY A 342 8.34 28.81 -14.18
CA GLY A 342 9.37 29.81 -13.88
C GLY A 342 10.50 29.29 -12.99
N TYR A 343 10.19 28.42 -12.02
CA TYR A 343 11.17 27.84 -11.10
C TYR A 343 12.32 27.09 -11.79
N TYR A 344 12.04 26.45 -12.94
CA TYR A 344 13.06 25.75 -13.74
C TYR A 344 13.88 26.70 -14.57
N ARG A 345 13.24 27.76 -15.12
CA ARG A 345 13.93 28.82 -15.86
C ARG A 345 14.87 29.62 -14.96
N ASP A 346 14.42 29.89 -13.73
CA ASP A 346 15.13 30.72 -12.76
C ASP A 346 16.15 29.92 -11.92
N GLY A 347 16.33 28.63 -12.20
CA GLY A 347 17.31 27.76 -11.55
C GLY A 347 16.98 27.37 -10.09
N ILE A 348 15.72 27.61 -9.63
CA ILE A 348 15.23 27.26 -8.30
C ILE A 348 14.94 25.74 -8.23
N ALA A 349 14.47 25.18 -9.34
CA ALA A 349 14.21 23.73 -9.49
C ALA A 349 15.05 23.15 -10.63
N SER A 350 15.36 21.86 -10.57
CA SER A 350 16.15 21.15 -11.56
C SER A 350 15.58 19.77 -11.88
N HIS A 351 15.90 19.27 -13.07
CA HIS A 351 15.68 17.87 -13.45
C HIS A 351 16.90 17.00 -13.05
N PRO A 352 16.77 15.68 -12.86
CA PRO A 352 15.53 14.91 -13.02
C PRO A 352 14.58 15.03 -11.82
N ILE A 353 13.26 14.84 -12.04
CA ILE A 353 12.26 14.85 -11.01
C ILE A 353 11.12 13.85 -11.32
N VAL A 354 10.55 13.22 -10.31
CA VAL A 354 9.28 12.49 -10.41
C VAL A 354 8.15 13.47 -10.14
N PRO A 355 7.20 13.70 -11.06
CA PRO A 355 6.09 14.62 -10.83
C PRO A 355 4.99 14.03 -9.94
N GLY A 356 3.90 14.78 -9.71
CA GLY A 356 2.72 14.36 -8.99
C GLY A 356 2.70 14.78 -7.52
N HIS A 357 1.80 15.68 -7.17
CA HIS A 357 1.68 16.27 -5.84
C HIS A 357 0.27 16.15 -5.25
N GLU A 358 -0.69 15.66 -6.03
CA GLU A 358 -2.05 15.38 -5.61
C GLU A 358 -2.22 13.86 -5.51
N PHE A 359 -2.07 13.25 -4.34
CA PHE A 359 -2.08 11.80 -4.21
C PHE A 359 -2.75 11.29 -2.95
N SER A 360 -3.19 10.04 -3.02
CA SER A 360 -3.58 9.22 -1.88
C SER A 360 -2.76 7.93 -1.88
N GLY A 361 -2.59 7.34 -0.71
CA GLY A 361 -1.86 6.09 -0.59
C GLY A 361 -2.03 5.43 0.77
N THR A 362 -1.36 4.30 0.91
CA THR A 362 -1.40 3.46 2.11
C THR A 362 -0.01 3.43 2.76
N ILE A 363 0.06 3.65 4.06
CA ILE A 363 1.33 3.61 4.80
C ILE A 363 1.86 2.19 4.83
N ILE A 364 3.08 2.00 4.34
CA ILE A 364 3.77 0.70 4.40
C ILE A 364 4.95 0.69 5.37
N LYS A 365 5.44 1.88 5.76
CA LYS A 365 6.50 1.99 6.77
C LYS A 365 6.46 3.36 7.47
N VAL A 366 6.70 3.36 8.78
CA VAL A 366 6.86 4.57 9.60
C VAL A 366 8.30 4.61 10.08
N GLY A 367 8.96 5.75 9.97
CA GLY A 367 10.34 5.96 10.47
C GLY A 367 10.45 5.77 11.99
N SER A 368 11.66 5.78 12.50
CA SER A 368 11.96 5.41 13.90
C SER A 368 11.59 6.47 14.95
N ASN A 369 11.02 7.61 14.55
CA ASN A 369 10.57 8.65 15.48
C ASN A 369 9.30 8.23 16.21
N ASN A 370 9.33 8.12 17.53
CA ASN A 370 8.22 7.68 18.37
C ASN A 370 6.94 8.51 18.17
N LYS A 371 7.04 9.83 17.99
CA LYS A 371 5.91 10.73 17.69
C LYS A 371 5.06 10.22 16.53
N TYR A 372 5.70 9.74 15.45
CA TYR A 372 4.99 9.29 14.26
C TYR A 372 4.56 7.84 14.36
N GLN A 373 5.29 7.00 15.11
CA GLN A 373 4.89 5.61 15.39
C GLN A 373 3.62 5.53 16.27
N GLU A 374 3.41 6.52 17.13
CA GLU A 374 2.16 6.65 17.90
C GLU A 374 1.01 7.22 17.03
N ARG A 375 1.33 8.18 16.16
CA ARG A 375 0.35 8.87 15.30
C ARG A 375 -0.12 8.00 14.13
N PHE A 376 0.77 7.22 13.50
CA PHE A 376 0.50 6.47 12.27
C PHE A 376 0.69 4.96 12.47
N LYS A 377 -0.15 4.18 11.77
CA LYS A 377 -0.04 2.71 11.70
C LYS A 377 0.16 2.28 10.25
N ILE A 378 0.80 1.13 10.07
CA ILE A 378 0.85 0.46 8.75
C ILE A 378 -0.59 0.17 8.32
N ASP A 379 -0.85 0.15 7.01
CA ASP A 379 -2.15 -0.01 6.36
C ASP A 379 -3.14 1.15 6.55
N GLN A 380 -2.75 2.25 7.20
CA GLN A 380 -3.58 3.46 7.22
C GLN A 380 -3.52 4.19 5.88
N ARG A 381 -4.68 4.61 5.39
CA ARG A 381 -4.80 5.43 4.19
C ARG A 381 -4.50 6.89 4.52
N VAL A 382 -3.73 7.54 3.64
CA VAL A 382 -3.22 8.89 3.86
C VAL A 382 -3.16 9.71 2.59
N VAL A 383 -3.09 11.03 2.77
CA VAL A 383 -2.70 12.03 1.75
C VAL A 383 -1.49 12.81 2.24
N GLY A 384 -0.76 13.45 1.34
CA GLY A 384 0.41 14.27 1.66
C GLY A 384 0.26 15.71 1.19
N GLU A 385 0.94 16.62 1.90
CA GLU A 385 1.02 18.04 1.54
C GLU A 385 1.98 18.24 0.37
N CYS A 386 1.64 19.16 -0.54
CA CYS A 386 2.51 19.52 -1.66
C CYS A 386 3.73 20.34 -1.19
N ILE A 387 3.53 21.37 -0.37
CA ILE A 387 4.59 22.28 0.03
C ILE A 387 5.20 21.83 1.36
N LEU A 388 6.44 21.34 1.29
CA LEU A 388 7.19 20.85 2.46
C LEU A 388 8.03 21.95 3.12
N SER A 389 8.51 22.92 2.35
CA SER A 389 9.28 24.06 2.84
C SER A 389 9.06 25.27 1.97
N ARG A 390 8.83 26.43 2.61
CA ARG A 390 8.71 27.76 2.00
C ARG A 390 9.97 28.62 2.22
N GLY A 391 11.09 27.99 2.59
CA GLY A 391 12.36 28.69 2.84
C GLY A 391 12.86 29.49 1.64
N LYS A 392 14.07 30.09 1.77
CA LYS A 392 14.76 30.73 0.65
C LYS A 392 14.86 29.76 -0.54
N ASP A 393 15.03 30.27 -1.73
CA ASP A 393 14.95 29.50 -2.99
C ASP A 393 15.71 28.17 -2.97
N SER A 394 16.91 28.12 -2.41
CA SER A 394 17.70 26.89 -2.25
C SER A 394 17.15 25.87 -1.26
N GLU A 395 16.26 26.29 -0.37
CA GLU A 395 15.64 25.46 0.68
C GLU A 395 14.20 25.09 0.36
N ARG A 396 13.63 25.66 -0.70
CA ARG A 396 12.26 25.41 -1.11
C ARG A 396 12.09 23.98 -1.60
N LYS A 397 11.05 23.31 -1.10
CA LYS A 397 10.70 21.93 -1.47
C LYS A 397 9.21 21.80 -1.68
N GLU A 398 8.85 21.40 -2.88
CA GLU A 398 7.48 21.08 -3.25
C GLU A 398 7.44 19.71 -3.93
N VAL A 399 6.58 18.85 -3.45
CA VAL A 399 6.44 17.45 -3.90
C VAL A 399 6.11 17.43 -5.40
N GLY A 400 6.94 16.76 -6.20
CA GLY A 400 6.75 16.62 -7.64
C GLY A 400 6.95 17.91 -8.46
N VAL A 401 7.37 19.01 -7.82
CA VAL A 401 7.51 20.32 -8.47
C VAL A 401 8.88 20.94 -8.23
N ILE A 402 9.32 21.08 -6.98
CA ILE A 402 10.60 21.75 -6.64
C ILE A 402 11.41 20.84 -5.71
N ASN A 403 12.54 20.33 -6.19
CA ASN A 403 13.59 19.67 -5.41
C ASN A 403 13.09 18.54 -4.47
N TYR A 404 11.95 17.93 -4.78
CA TYR A 404 11.39 16.78 -4.05
C TYR A 404 10.57 15.90 -5.00
N ASN A 405 10.89 14.59 -5.06
CA ASN A 405 10.18 13.65 -5.91
C ASN A 405 8.72 13.49 -5.48
N GLY A 406 7.83 13.42 -6.48
CA GLY A 406 6.40 13.28 -6.32
C GLY A 406 5.90 11.83 -6.39
N ALA A 407 4.59 11.70 -6.60
CA ALA A 407 3.84 10.47 -6.48
C ALA A 407 3.54 9.75 -7.81
N TYR A 408 4.12 10.15 -8.95
CA TYR A 408 4.02 9.38 -10.20
C TYR A 408 4.92 8.15 -10.16
N GLY A 409 4.73 7.31 -9.15
CA GLY A 409 5.44 6.08 -8.92
C GLY A 409 4.72 5.22 -7.88
N LYS A 410 5.16 3.97 -7.72
CA LYS A 410 4.54 3.03 -6.75
C LYS A 410 4.69 3.51 -5.31
N TYR A 411 5.76 4.23 -4.99
CA TYR A 411 6.09 4.63 -3.62
C TYR A 411 6.56 6.08 -3.56
N ILE A 412 6.19 6.73 -2.46
CA ILE A 412 6.69 8.06 -2.09
C ILE A 412 7.09 8.08 -0.62
N ILE A 413 8.16 8.81 -0.30
CA ILE A 413 8.52 9.12 1.09
C ILE A 413 8.00 10.53 1.41
N MET A 414 7.38 10.70 2.57
CA MET A 414 6.89 12.00 3.04
C MET A 414 7.34 12.27 4.47
N PRO A 415 7.67 13.52 4.84
CA PRO A 415 7.83 13.89 6.24
C PRO A 415 6.51 13.67 7.00
N GLY A 416 6.59 13.08 8.19
CA GLY A 416 5.39 12.71 8.95
C GLY A 416 4.50 13.89 9.38
N ASP A 417 5.05 15.11 9.50
CA ASP A 417 4.25 16.30 9.76
C ASP A 417 3.38 16.70 8.56
N SER A 418 3.80 16.35 7.34
CA SER A 418 3.10 16.66 6.09
C SER A 418 2.17 15.52 5.61
N VAL A 419 1.81 14.57 6.49
CA VAL A 419 0.93 13.44 6.18
C VAL A 419 -0.36 13.54 7.00
N HIS A 420 -1.51 13.34 6.34
CA HIS A 420 -2.85 13.37 6.94
C HIS A 420 -3.57 12.05 6.71
N LYS A 421 -4.26 11.56 7.76
CA LYS A 421 -5.09 10.35 7.69
C LYS A 421 -6.36 10.63 6.90
N ILE A 422 -6.72 9.73 6.01
CA ILE A 422 -8.02 9.78 5.32
C ILE A 422 -9.09 9.23 6.27
N PRO A 423 -10.19 9.94 6.52
CA PRO A 423 -11.33 9.45 7.29
C PRO A 423 -11.96 8.19 6.64
N ASP A 424 -12.57 7.31 7.45
CA ASP A 424 -13.11 6.02 7.00
C ASP A 424 -14.19 6.14 5.91
N GLY A 425 -14.95 7.21 5.87
CA GLY A 425 -16.01 7.44 4.86
C GLY A 425 -15.51 7.90 3.49
N ILE A 426 -14.21 8.20 3.32
CA ILE A 426 -13.63 8.73 2.08
C ILE A 426 -12.81 7.64 1.40
N ASP A 427 -13.07 7.33 0.13
CA ASP A 427 -12.26 6.39 -0.64
C ASP A 427 -10.97 7.04 -1.16
N SER A 428 -9.98 6.19 -1.55
CA SER A 428 -8.66 6.68 -1.99
C SER A 428 -8.70 7.49 -3.28
N LYS A 429 -9.65 7.27 -4.19
CA LYS A 429 -9.78 8.10 -5.42
C LYS A 429 -10.23 9.51 -5.07
N THR A 430 -11.28 9.61 -4.26
CA THR A 430 -11.84 10.89 -3.81
C THR A 430 -10.80 11.66 -2.99
N ALA A 431 -10.04 10.98 -2.13
CA ALA A 431 -9.02 11.58 -1.29
C ALA A 431 -7.88 12.28 -2.06
N VAL A 432 -7.65 11.94 -3.33
CA VAL A 432 -6.69 12.65 -4.20
C VAL A 432 -7.02 14.14 -4.30
N LEU A 433 -8.30 14.49 -4.22
CA LEU A 433 -8.78 15.88 -4.32
C LEU A 433 -8.52 16.70 -3.04
N THR A 434 -7.92 16.13 -1.99
CA THR A 434 -7.62 16.85 -0.76
C THR A 434 -6.67 18.02 -1.01
N GLU A 435 -5.63 17.81 -1.84
CA GLU A 435 -4.67 18.87 -2.16
C GLU A 435 -5.35 20.05 -2.87
N PRO A 436 -6.02 19.88 -4.02
CA PRO A 436 -6.64 21.01 -4.71
C PRO A 436 -7.77 21.68 -3.89
N LEU A 437 -8.49 20.92 -3.07
CA LEU A 437 -9.48 21.50 -2.15
C LEU A 437 -8.79 22.34 -1.05
N ALA A 438 -7.67 21.87 -0.50
CA ALA A 438 -6.89 22.61 0.47
C ALA A 438 -6.32 23.91 -0.13
N VAL A 439 -5.90 23.91 -1.40
CA VAL A 439 -5.49 25.11 -2.15
C VAL A 439 -6.63 26.13 -2.20
N VAL A 440 -7.83 25.68 -2.54
CA VAL A 440 -9.03 26.54 -2.57
C VAL A 440 -9.34 27.11 -1.17
N LEU A 441 -9.32 26.28 -0.14
CA LEU A 441 -9.62 26.72 1.23
C LEU A 441 -8.63 27.77 1.73
N ARG A 442 -7.34 27.58 1.45
CA ARG A 442 -6.32 28.57 1.76
C ARG A 442 -6.56 29.87 1.02
N ALA A 443 -6.85 29.80 -0.26
CA ALA A 443 -7.08 30.98 -1.10
C ALA A 443 -8.29 31.79 -0.58
N LEU A 444 -9.40 31.13 -0.29
CA LEU A 444 -10.59 31.79 0.26
C LEU A 444 -10.32 32.38 1.66
N ARG A 445 -9.53 31.71 2.50
CA ARG A 445 -9.10 32.23 3.80
C ARG A 445 -8.28 33.51 3.66
N ARG A 446 -7.46 33.66 2.61
CA ARG A 446 -6.67 34.86 2.36
C ARG A 446 -7.51 36.10 2.00
N ILE A 447 -8.73 35.91 1.52
CA ILE A 447 -9.67 37.00 1.18
C ILE A 447 -10.87 37.07 2.13
N GLU A 448 -10.87 36.29 3.20
CA GLU A 448 -12.02 36.18 4.13
C GLU A 448 -12.48 37.55 4.70
N PHE A 449 -11.53 38.45 4.95
CA PHE A 449 -11.80 39.82 5.41
C PHE A 449 -12.55 40.68 4.37
N ARG A 450 -12.66 40.25 3.12
CA ARG A 450 -13.37 40.92 2.02
C ARG A 450 -14.65 40.19 1.61
N LEU A 451 -14.94 39.04 2.21
CA LEU A 451 -16.13 38.23 1.94
C LEU A 451 -17.23 38.61 2.95
N ALA A 452 -18.11 39.52 2.58
CA ALA A 452 -19.31 39.83 3.36
C ALA A 452 -20.53 39.08 2.85
N LEU A 453 -21.52 38.83 3.73
CA LEU A 453 -22.81 38.30 3.30
C LEU A 453 -23.46 39.26 2.30
N GLY A 454 -23.79 38.76 1.11
CA GLY A 454 -24.33 39.57 0.03
C GLY A 454 -23.31 40.05 -0.99
N SER A 455 -21.98 39.83 -0.78
CA SER A 455 -20.97 40.10 -1.81
C SER A 455 -21.31 39.44 -3.12
N LYS A 456 -21.18 40.19 -4.20
CA LYS A 456 -21.32 39.69 -5.58
C LYS A 456 -20.00 39.06 -5.99
N ILE A 457 -20.00 37.76 -6.17
CA ILE A 457 -18.79 36.98 -6.45
C ILE A 457 -18.82 36.43 -7.88
N ALA A 458 -17.72 36.64 -8.61
CA ALA A 458 -17.44 35.99 -9.89
C ALA A 458 -16.32 34.98 -9.73
N VAL A 459 -16.50 33.77 -10.28
CA VAL A 459 -15.41 32.79 -10.49
C VAL A 459 -15.22 32.65 -12.00
N ILE A 460 -13.98 32.85 -12.47
CA ILE A 460 -13.62 32.76 -13.87
C ILE A 460 -12.76 31.52 -14.07
N GLY A 461 -13.27 30.55 -14.86
CA GLY A 461 -12.73 29.23 -15.08
C GLY A 461 -13.52 28.14 -14.35
N ALA A 462 -14.26 27.30 -15.11
CA ALA A 462 -15.00 26.15 -14.62
C ALA A 462 -14.15 24.85 -14.60
N GLY A 463 -12.83 24.99 -14.45
CA GLY A 463 -11.91 23.88 -14.25
C GLY A 463 -12.03 23.30 -12.84
N GLN A 464 -11.08 22.42 -12.47
CA GLN A 464 -11.04 21.79 -11.15
C GLN A 464 -11.09 22.80 -10.01
N ILE A 465 -10.23 23.80 -10.02
CA ILE A 465 -10.11 24.82 -8.94
C ILE A 465 -11.37 25.69 -8.88
N GLY A 466 -11.86 26.18 -10.02
CA GLY A 466 -13.07 27.00 -10.04
C GLY A 466 -14.32 26.23 -9.58
N ASN A 467 -14.45 24.96 -9.97
CA ASN A 467 -15.55 24.12 -9.50
C ASN A 467 -15.49 23.92 -7.96
N LEU A 468 -14.34 23.61 -7.41
CA LEU A 468 -14.17 23.50 -5.94
C LEU A 468 -14.44 24.84 -5.24
N CYS A 469 -13.99 25.98 -5.81
CA CYS A 469 -14.30 27.31 -5.26
C CYS A 469 -15.81 27.54 -5.16
N ILE A 470 -16.56 27.24 -6.20
CA ILE A 470 -18.01 27.44 -6.21
C ILE A 470 -18.69 26.56 -5.17
N GLN A 471 -18.32 25.30 -5.08
CA GLN A 471 -18.91 24.39 -4.10
C GLN A 471 -18.67 24.91 -2.66
N VAL A 472 -17.42 25.29 -2.33
CA VAL A 472 -17.08 25.82 -1.00
C VAL A 472 -17.81 27.15 -0.72
N LEU A 473 -17.88 28.04 -1.69
CA LEU A 473 -18.59 29.32 -1.51
C LEU A 473 -20.11 29.13 -1.36
N ALA A 474 -20.70 28.24 -2.14
CA ALA A 474 -22.12 27.90 -2.01
C ALA A 474 -22.43 27.28 -0.63
N LEU A 475 -21.58 26.36 -0.15
CA LEU A 475 -21.70 25.78 1.18
C LEU A 475 -21.63 26.86 2.30
N ARG A 476 -20.89 27.95 2.06
CA ARG A 476 -20.82 29.11 2.97
C ARG A 476 -21.98 30.11 2.77
N GLY A 477 -22.95 29.83 1.88
CA GLY A 477 -24.13 30.65 1.63
C GLY A 477 -23.94 31.80 0.62
N TYR A 478 -22.81 31.84 -0.10
CA TYR A 478 -22.58 32.86 -1.12
C TYR A 478 -23.23 32.52 -2.45
N LYS A 479 -23.74 33.54 -3.15
CA LYS A 479 -24.23 33.42 -4.53
C LYS A 479 -23.12 33.75 -5.50
N VAL A 480 -22.70 32.77 -6.30
CA VAL A 480 -21.55 32.87 -7.20
C VAL A 480 -21.97 32.84 -8.66
N ASN A 481 -21.42 33.73 -9.48
CA ASN A 481 -21.53 33.68 -10.93
C ASN A 481 -20.29 33.02 -11.50
N LEU A 482 -20.49 32.04 -12.39
CA LEU A 482 -19.42 31.27 -13.00
C LEU A 482 -19.26 31.60 -14.47
N PHE A 483 -18.02 31.86 -14.88
CA PHE A 483 -17.63 32.17 -16.25
C PHE A 483 -16.68 31.10 -16.81
N ASP A 484 -16.99 30.52 -17.96
CA ASP A 484 -16.06 29.68 -18.74
C ASP A 484 -16.47 29.68 -20.21
N SER A 485 -15.54 29.86 -21.12
CA SER A 485 -15.81 29.81 -22.55
C SER A 485 -16.23 28.42 -23.05
N ASN A 486 -15.95 27.36 -22.26
CA ASN A 486 -16.32 25.99 -22.56
C ASN A 486 -17.66 25.62 -21.90
N ALA A 487 -18.75 25.65 -22.69
CA ALA A 487 -20.11 25.29 -22.23
C ALA A 487 -20.18 23.85 -21.66
N GLY A 488 -19.36 22.91 -22.19
CA GLY A 488 -19.26 21.55 -21.67
C GLY A 488 -18.73 21.48 -20.24
N ARG A 489 -17.82 22.38 -19.85
CA ARG A 489 -17.34 22.49 -18.45
C ARG A 489 -18.39 23.07 -17.52
N LEU A 490 -19.14 24.05 -17.99
CA LEU A 490 -20.24 24.64 -17.22
C LEU A 490 -21.33 23.59 -16.92
N SER A 491 -21.57 22.63 -17.82
CA SER A 491 -22.55 21.56 -17.62
C SER A 491 -22.12 20.45 -16.66
N LEU A 492 -20.83 20.37 -16.31
CA LEU A 492 -20.32 19.40 -15.33
C LEU A 492 -20.57 19.84 -13.87
N LEU A 493 -21.01 21.05 -13.65
CA LEU A 493 -21.29 21.57 -12.33
C LEU A 493 -22.65 21.14 -11.83
N PRO A 494 -22.76 20.74 -10.55
CA PRO A 494 -24.05 20.70 -9.89
C PRO A 494 -24.71 22.08 -9.95
N ASN A 495 -26.05 22.16 -9.91
CA ASN A 495 -26.86 23.40 -9.99
C ASN A 495 -26.67 24.33 -8.77
N ILE A 496 -25.41 24.61 -8.40
CA ILE A 496 -25.00 25.43 -7.26
C ILE A 496 -24.54 26.83 -7.65
N ALA A 497 -24.14 27.04 -8.91
CA ALA A 497 -23.87 28.38 -9.42
C ALA A 497 -25.17 29.18 -9.52
N ASN A 498 -25.14 30.44 -9.06
CA ASN A 498 -26.28 31.34 -9.19
C ASN A 498 -26.62 31.61 -10.68
N ARG A 499 -25.57 31.80 -11.50
CA ARG A 499 -25.64 31.91 -12.96
C ARG A 499 -24.35 31.40 -13.58
N THR A 500 -24.44 30.87 -14.81
CA THR A 500 -23.33 30.45 -15.64
C THR A 500 -23.23 31.31 -16.90
N HIS A 501 -22.05 31.68 -17.32
CA HIS A 501 -21.80 32.57 -18.45
C HIS A 501 -20.71 31.99 -19.37
N THR A 502 -20.95 31.96 -20.67
CA THR A 502 -19.93 31.54 -21.67
C THR A 502 -19.06 32.69 -22.14
N VAL A 503 -19.45 33.93 -21.83
CA VAL A 503 -18.70 35.15 -22.16
C VAL A 503 -18.40 35.89 -20.87
N ILE A 504 -17.18 36.36 -20.74
CA ILE A 504 -16.77 37.22 -19.62
C ILE A 504 -17.24 38.64 -19.96
N ASP A 505 -18.20 39.16 -19.18
CA ASP A 505 -18.69 40.53 -19.29
C ASP A 505 -19.18 41.03 -17.92
N GLY A 506 -19.39 42.32 -17.81
CA GLY A 506 -19.95 42.93 -16.60
C GLY A 506 -19.09 42.76 -15.34
N LEU A 507 -17.76 42.60 -15.47
CA LEU A 507 -16.84 42.39 -14.34
C LEU A 507 -16.89 43.54 -13.32
N ASN A 508 -17.31 44.73 -13.72
CA ASN A 508 -17.52 45.88 -12.84
C ASN A 508 -18.74 45.74 -11.91
N ASN A 509 -19.52 44.66 -12.01
CA ASN A 509 -20.66 44.41 -11.12
C ASN A 509 -20.31 43.50 -9.93
N PHE A 510 -19.04 43.06 -9.81
CA PHE A 510 -18.61 42.13 -8.79
C PHE A 510 -17.67 42.78 -7.76
N ASP A 511 -17.91 42.46 -6.50
CA ASP A 511 -17.08 42.91 -5.36
C ASP A 511 -15.84 42.04 -5.25
N VAL A 512 -15.97 40.73 -5.57
CA VAL A 512 -14.89 39.76 -5.52
C VAL A 512 -14.83 38.96 -6.83
N ILE A 513 -13.65 38.91 -7.42
CA ILE A 513 -13.37 38.14 -8.65
C ILE A 513 -12.29 37.12 -8.35
N ILE A 514 -12.59 35.83 -8.59
CA ILE A 514 -11.63 34.72 -8.43
C ILE A 514 -11.21 34.27 -9.84
N GLU A 515 -9.94 34.51 -10.20
CA GLU A 515 -9.34 34.10 -11.46
C GLU A 515 -8.70 32.70 -11.29
N ALA A 516 -9.26 31.68 -11.96
CA ALA A 516 -8.84 30.30 -11.88
C ALA A 516 -8.50 29.67 -13.25
N THR A 517 -8.27 30.49 -14.29
CA THR A 517 -7.93 30.02 -15.64
C THR A 517 -6.43 29.97 -15.89
N GLY A 518 -5.66 30.87 -15.29
CA GLY A 518 -4.25 31.12 -15.63
C GLY A 518 -4.07 31.73 -17.03
N SER A 519 -5.13 32.19 -17.67
CA SER A 519 -5.07 32.83 -18.98
C SER A 519 -4.63 34.29 -18.85
N ARG A 520 -3.53 34.63 -19.52
CA ARG A 520 -3.03 36.00 -19.58
C ARG A 520 -4.11 37.00 -20.02
N ALA A 521 -4.81 36.69 -21.11
CA ALA A 521 -5.88 37.55 -21.64
C ALA A 521 -7.04 37.73 -20.66
N VAL A 522 -7.38 36.70 -19.89
CA VAL A 522 -8.41 36.77 -18.84
C VAL A 522 -7.93 37.67 -17.69
N LEU A 523 -6.69 37.47 -17.24
CA LEU A 523 -6.10 38.29 -16.17
C LEU A 523 -6.07 39.76 -16.53
N GLU A 524 -5.62 40.11 -17.73
CA GLU A 524 -5.61 41.50 -18.23
C GLU A 524 -6.99 42.13 -18.21
N ARG A 525 -8.03 41.39 -18.65
CA ARG A 525 -9.43 41.82 -18.60
C ARG A 525 -9.94 42.00 -17.16
N VAL A 526 -9.68 41.03 -16.27
CA VAL A 526 -10.07 41.10 -14.87
C VAL A 526 -9.47 42.34 -14.20
N LEU A 527 -8.18 42.57 -14.39
CA LEU A 527 -7.50 43.72 -13.81
C LEU A 527 -8.04 45.04 -14.35
N LYS A 528 -8.35 45.15 -15.65
CA LYS A 528 -8.83 46.38 -16.30
C LYS A 528 -10.33 46.65 -16.02
N GLU A 529 -11.18 45.63 -16.17
CA GLU A 529 -12.64 45.78 -16.18
C GLU A 529 -13.30 45.72 -14.80
N SER A 530 -12.59 45.26 -13.75
CA SER A 530 -13.13 45.19 -12.39
C SER A 530 -13.42 46.58 -11.79
N SER A 531 -14.39 46.63 -10.84
CA SER A 531 -14.85 47.87 -10.24
C SER A 531 -13.85 48.51 -9.28
N VAL A 532 -14.16 49.71 -8.86
CA VAL A 532 -13.49 50.39 -7.71
C VAL A 532 -13.69 49.51 -6.47
N ASP A 533 -12.68 49.45 -5.60
CA ASP A 533 -12.62 48.70 -4.34
C ASP A 533 -12.88 47.18 -4.49
N SER A 534 -12.73 46.62 -5.72
CA SER A 534 -12.92 45.20 -5.95
C SER A 534 -11.71 44.39 -5.43
N THR A 535 -11.99 43.17 -5.00
CA THR A 535 -10.97 42.19 -4.61
C THR A 535 -10.76 41.15 -5.72
N ILE A 536 -9.53 40.99 -6.18
CA ILE A 536 -9.13 40.04 -7.22
C ILE A 536 -8.25 38.98 -6.58
N LEU A 537 -8.75 37.74 -6.53
CA LEU A 537 -8.01 36.57 -6.06
C LEU A 537 -7.45 35.78 -7.26
N LEU A 538 -6.14 35.66 -7.33
CA LEU A 538 -5.43 34.96 -8.41
C LEU A 538 -5.06 33.55 -7.97
N LEU A 539 -5.59 32.55 -8.64
CA LEU A 539 -5.35 31.12 -8.45
C LEU A 539 -4.72 30.48 -9.69
N GLY A 540 -5.00 31.01 -10.88
CA GLY A 540 -4.35 30.61 -12.11
C GLY A 540 -2.90 31.11 -12.17
N PHE A 541 -2.01 30.32 -12.76
CA PHE A 541 -0.60 30.70 -12.99
C PHE A 541 -0.47 31.28 -14.40
N PRO A 542 -0.40 32.62 -14.57
CA PRO A 542 -0.11 33.24 -15.86
C PRO A 542 1.41 33.17 -16.14
N TYR A 543 1.78 32.55 -17.26
CA TYR A 543 3.17 32.45 -17.67
C TYR A 543 3.60 33.62 -18.52
N GLY A 544 4.87 34.04 -18.35
CA GLY A 544 5.50 35.13 -19.06
C GLY A 544 5.20 36.49 -18.46
N ASP A 545 5.81 37.50 -19.05
CA ASP A 545 5.68 38.89 -18.61
C ASP A 545 4.36 39.48 -19.12
N ILE A 546 3.69 40.25 -18.27
CA ILE A 546 2.48 40.99 -18.58
C ILE A 546 2.79 42.47 -18.41
N GLU A 547 2.59 43.23 -19.48
CA GLU A 547 2.62 44.67 -19.41
C GLU A 547 1.26 45.17 -18.93
N TYR A 548 1.23 45.88 -17.78
CA TYR A 548 0.02 46.33 -17.17
C TYR A 548 0.15 47.74 -16.61
N ASN A 549 -0.89 48.57 -16.82
CA ASN A 549 -0.92 49.92 -16.22
C ASN A 549 -1.41 49.83 -14.75
N PHE A 550 -0.47 49.99 -13.82
CA PHE A 550 -0.77 49.92 -12.39
C PHE A 550 -1.63 51.09 -11.85
N GLU A 551 -1.79 52.17 -12.65
CA GLU A 551 -2.73 53.26 -12.29
C GLU A 551 -4.15 52.74 -12.08
N ASP A 552 -4.55 51.71 -12.82
CA ASP A 552 -5.86 51.03 -12.64
C ASP A 552 -6.04 50.38 -11.26
N ILE A 553 -4.95 49.90 -10.66
CA ILE A 553 -5.01 49.34 -9.29
C ILE A 553 -5.10 50.46 -8.26
N VAL A 554 -4.19 51.44 -8.42
CA VAL A 554 -4.10 52.56 -7.44
C VAL A 554 -5.34 53.45 -7.54
N GLY A 555 -5.70 53.89 -8.75
CA GLY A 555 -6.81 54.83 -8.96
C GLY A 555 -8.20 54.25 -8.67
N LYS A 556 -8.31 52.93 -8.66
CA LYS A 556 -9.56 52.20 -8.32
C LYS A 556 -9.49 51.47 -6.98
N GLU A 557 -8.44 51.72 -6.19
CA GLU A 557 -8.26 51.10 -4.83
C GLU A 557 -8.46 49.59 -4.81
N LYS A 558 -8.02 48.88 -5.87
CA LYS A 558 -8.23 47.43 -5.98
C LYS A 558 -7.30 46.63 -5.07
N VAL A 559 -7.81 45.54 -4.54
CA VAL A 559 -7.01 44.55 -3.78
C VAL A 559 -6.70 43.36 -4.66
N VAL A 560 -5.43 43.10 -4.96
CA VAL A 560 -4.99 41.96 -5.76
C VAL A 560 -4.21 41.00 -4.87
N ILE A 561 -4.68 39.75 -4.75
CA ILE A 561 -4.11 38.75 -3.85
C ILE A 561 -3.83 37.47 -4.65
N GLY A 562 -2.54 37.04 -4.70
CA GLY A 562 -2.15 35.73 -5.21
C GLY A 562 -2.20 34.66 -4.11
N SER A 563 -2.52 33.43 -4.47
CA SER A 563 -2.45 32.29 -3.56
C SER A 563 -1.89 31.05 -4.25
N VAL A 564 -0.94 30.34 -3.60
CA VAL A 564 -0.32 29.12 -4.13
C VAL A 564 -0.17 28.09 -3.00
N GLY A 565 -0.53 26.83 -3.29
CA GLY A 565 -0.45 25.70 -2.38
C GLY A 565 -1.35 25.84 -1.15
N ALA A 566 -1.13 25.03 -0.14
CA ALA A 566 -1.93 24.97 1.07
C ALA A 566 -1.05 24.76 2.32
N GLU A 567 -1.66 24.81 3.49
CA GLU A 567 -1.06 24.57 4.80
C GLU A 567 -1.75 23.38 5.48
N SER A 568 -1.12 22.79 6.50
CA SER A 568 -1.66 21.61 7.21
C SER A 568 -3.10 21.82 7.74
N GLN A 569 -3.47 23.03 8.15
CA GLN A 569 -4.84 23.33 8.58
C GLN A 569 -5.85 23.25 7.44
N ASP A 570 -5.44 23.63 6.23
CA ASP A 570 -6.29 23.60 5.05
C ASP A 570 -6.53 22.16 4.58
N PHE A 571 -5.50 21.28 4.67
CA PHE A 571 -5.64 19.84 4.42
C PHE A 571 -6.60 19.16 5.39
N ARG A 572 -6.49 19.46 6.70
CA ARG A 572 -7.45 18.92 7.69
C ARG A 572 -8.86 19.39 7.39
N LYS A 573 -9.03 20.67 7.10
CA LYS A 573 -10.36 21.21 6.77
C LYS A 573 -10.92 20.64 5.47
N ALA A 574 -10.08 20.39 4.48
CA ALA A 574 -10.48 19.73 3.23
C ALA A 574 -11.05 18.33 3.50
N LEU A 575 -10.34 17.51 4.30
CA LEU A 575 -10.81 16.17 4.67
C LEU A 575 -12.13 16.16 5.45
N GLU A 576 -12.39 17.19 6.24
CA GLU A 576 -13.67 17.35 6.96
C GLU A 576 -14.84 17.70 6.02
N LEU A 577 -14.57 18.41 4.92
CA LEU A 577 -15.62 18.94 4.03
C LEU A 577 -16.05 17.97 2.92
N PHE A 578 -15.36 16.84 2.74
CA PHE A 578 -15.66 15.93 1.62
C PHE A 578 -17.10 15.44 1.58
N SER A 579 -17.72 15.20 2.74
CA SER A 579 -19.13 14.76 2.84
C SER A 579 -20.14 15.80 2.37
N ASP A 580 -19.76 17.05 2.34
CA ASP A 580 -20.64 18.18 2.04
C ASP A 580 -20.48 18.66 0.59
N LEU A 581 -19.55 18.06 -0.18
CA LEU A 581 -19.19 18.46 -1.53
C LEU A 581 -19.43 17.32 -2.53
N ASP A 582 -19.83 17.64 -3.76
CA ASP A 582 -19.95 16.65 -4.84
C ASP A 582 -18.61 16.47 -5.54
N MET A 583 -17.93 15.36 -5.23
CA MET A 583 -16.66 14.97 -5.85
C MET A 583 -16.82 14.07 -7.08
N THR A 584 -18.04 13.62 -7.39
CA THR A 584 -18.33 12.69 -8.49
C THR A 584 -17.78 13.15 -9.85
N PRO A 585 -17.89 14.42 -10.25
CA PRO A 585 -17.41 14.89 -11.56
C PRO A 585 -15.89 14.81 -11.74
N PHE A 586 -15.13 14.70 -10.64
CA PHE A 586 -13.66 14.70 -10.68
C PHE A 586 -13.03 13.31 -10.79
N ILE A 587 -13.72 12.25 -10.34
CA ILE A 587 -13.14 10.91 -10.18
C ILE A 587 -13.52 9.92 -11.28
N GLN A 588 -14.05 10.40 -12.39
CA GLN A 588 -14.62 9.55 -13.46
C GLN A 588 -13.54 8.84 -14.31
N VAL A 589 -12.37 9.44 -14.48
CA VAL A 589 -11.32 8.95 -15.36
C VAL A 589 -10.11 8.47 -14.57
N VAL A 590 -9.81 7.17 -14.68
CA VAL A 590 -8.63 6.54 -14.08
C VAL A 590 -7.87 5.80 -15.17
N MET A 591 -6.57 6.06 -15.29
CA MET A 591 -5.67 5.40 -16.24
C MET A 591 -4.51 4.72 -15.49
N PRO A 592 -3.92 3.64 -16.03
CA PRO A 592 -2.66 3.10 -15.51
C PRO A 592 -1.54 4.16 -15.58
N LEU A 593 -0.57 4.12 -14.66
CA LEU A 593 0.57 5.04 -14.66
C LEU A 593 1.34 4.99 -15.99
N GLN A 594 1.41 3.83 -16.62
CA GLN A 594 2.07 3.61 -17.92
C GLN A 594 1.48 4.49 -19.04
N ASN A 595 0.25 4.93 -18.89
CA ASN A 595 -0.45 5.79 -19.85
C ASN A 595 -0.32 7.30 -19.50
N PHE A 596 0.70 7.70 -18.76
CA PHE A 596 0.85 9.08 -18.27
C PHE A 596 0.82 10.12 -19.39
N GLU A 597 1.42 9.85 -20.55
CA GLU A 597 1.40 10.79 -21.68
C GLU A 597 -0.02 10.96 -22.26
N GLU A 598 -0.78 9.88 -22.35
CA GLU A 598 -2.18 9.93 -22.77
C GLU A 598 -3.01 10.74 -21.77
N ALA A 599 -2.79 10.52 -20.47
CA ALA A 599 -3.44 11.27 -19.40
C ALA A 599 -3.12 12.76 -19.48
N TRP A 600 -1.86 13.13 -19.77
CA TRP A 600 -1.47 14.55 -19.99
C TRP A 600 -2.15 15.14 -21.21
N ARG A 601 -2.22 14.41 -22.35
CA ARG A 601 -2.97 14.87 -23.54
C ARG A 601 -4.46 15.03 -23.24
N ALA A 602 -5.07 14.07 -22.54
CA ALA A 602 -6.47 14.14 -22.14
C ALA A 602 -6.75 15.31 -21.19
N HIS A 603 -5.84 15.60 -20.24
CA HIS A 603 -5.95 16.77 -19.37
C HIS A 603 -5.91 18.09 -20.17
N LYS A 604 -5.01 18.22 -21.15
CA LYS A 604 -4.95 19.39 -22.06
C LYS A 604 -6.18 19.57 -22.92
N SER A 605 -6.93 18.50 -23.20
CA SER A 605 -8.17 18.58 -24.00
C SER A 605 -9.31 19.33 -23.30
N LEU A 606 -9.18 19.57 -22.00
CA LEU A 606 -10.11 20.28 -21.15
C LEU A 606 -11.50 19.62 -21.04
N LYS A 607 -11.63 18.34 -21.44
CA LYS A 607 -12.91 17.57 -21.39
C LYS A 607 -13.23 17.02 -20.01
N HIS A 608 -12.22 16.86 -19.15
CA HIS A 608 -12.36 16.26 -17.82
C HIS A 608 -11.92 17.26 -16.75
N LEU A 609 -12.57 17.24 -15.60
CA LEU A 609 -12.17 18.08 -14.45
C LEU A 609 -10.89 17.56 -13.80
N LYS A 610 -10.75 16.24 -13.73
CA LYS A 610 -9.57 15.57 -13.21
C LYS A 610 -9.35 14.23 -13.93
N ILE A 611 -8.09 13.83 -14.01
CA ILE A 611 -7.67 12.49 -14.44
C ILE A 611 -6.81 11.92 -13.33
N LEU A 612 -7.04 10.68 -12.97
CA LEU A 612 -6.25 9.95 -11.98
C LEU A 612 -5.36 8.93 -12.68
N LEU A 613 -4.15 8.77 -12.18
CA LEU A 613 -3.24 7.69 -12.55
C LEU A 613 -3.18 6.68 -11.40
N LYS A 614 -3.09 5.41 -11.75
CA LYS A 614 -2.91 4.30 -10.82
C LYS A 614 -1.55 3.66 -11.07
N PRO A 615 -0.60 3.81 -10.15
CA PRO A 615 0.73 3.18 -10.22
C PRO A 615 0.72 1.66 -10.13
#